data_a44405ded0a28dad28843a004c3fa1b2
#
_entry.id   a44405ded0a28dad28843a004c3fa1b2
#
_cell.length_a   1.000
_cell.length_b   1.000
_cell.length_c   1.000
_cell.angle_alpha   90.00
_cell.angle_beta   90.00
_cell.angle_gamma   90.00
#
_symmetry.space_group_name_H-M   'P 1'
#
loop_
_entity.id
_entity.type
_entity.pdbx_description
1 polymer ?
#
loop_
_entity_poly.entity_id
_entity_poly.type
_entity_poly.pdbx_seq_one_letter_code
_entity_poly.pdbx_strand_id
1 'polypeptide(L)'
;MKILDADAWMAALMAAPRPGADKILAFYDARVDAVCRDARCLLLPLDDHMCHRGDALFESLCYREGRIFALEEHLARLRDGSRALSLLPPCSWDELRARILDVARASGTDHGDIRVLVGRGPGGFGVSPEECPQSSLYIVALRKALPTEAFYEKGLTAFASAIPPKQEYLARIKSTNYLPNVFMAAEARQRGMDVAVTFDEDGHLGEAAIANVGIVDAEGRLCCPEGRRILPGTSMLAARKIAPQRLPVVERPIRREEIFTAREMLLFTSASLCVGISHFEGRPIGQGPDAGRPGPVARGLRDALLEHMLATGTPF
;
A
#
# COMPACT_ATOMS: atom_id res chain seq x y z
N MET A 1 -40.79 -10.24 1.16
CA MET A 1 -39.65 -9.42 0.61
C MET A 1 -40.29 -8.24 -0.13
N LYS A 2 -39.74 -7.01 0.05
CA LYS A 2 -40.24 -5.82 -0.67
C LYS A 2 -39.60 -5.76 -2.04
N ILE A 3 -40.36 -5.40 -3.06
CA ILE A 3 -39.89 -5.05 -4.39
C ILE A 3 -39.96 -3.51 -4.47
N LEU A 4 -38.87 -2.85 -4.75
CA LEU A 4 -38.75 -1.40 -4.85
C LEU A 4 -38.44 -1.01 -6.30
N ASP A 5 -38.96 0.12 -6.75
CA ASP A 5 -38.50 0.80 -7.97
C ASP A 5 -37.12 1.48 -7.72
N ALA A 6 -36.56 2.07 -8.76
CA ALA A 6 -35.23 2.68 -8.69
C ALA A 6 -35.14 3.83 -7.70
N ASP A 7 -36.16 4.71 -7.66
CA ASP A 7 -36.17 5.88 -6.78
C ASP A 7 -36.30 5.46 -5.31
N ALA A 8 -37.23 4.54 -5.01
CA ALA A 8 -37.40 3.99 -3.67
C ALA A 8 -36.16 3.18 -3.21
N TRP A 9 -35.49 2.47 -4.13
CA TRP A 9 -34.25 1.78 -3.87
C TRP A 9 -33.15 2.77 -3.48
N MET A 10 -32.92 3.81 -4.29
CA MET A 10 -31.92 4.83 -4.00
C MET A 10 -32.20 5.57 -2.70
N ALA A 11 -33.46 5.94 -2.43
CA ALA A 11 -33.85 6.56 -1.17
C ALA A 11 -33.54 5.65 0.04
N ALA A 12 -33.88 4.37 -0.05
CA ALA A 12 -33.60 3.40 1.01
C ALA A 12 -32.08 3.20 1.22
N LEU A 13 -31.31 3.15 0.13
CA LEU A 13 -29.85 3.03 0.18
C LEU A 13 -29.20 4.26 0.84
N MET A 14 -29.66 5.46 0.48
CA MET A 14 -29.17 6.70 1.08
C MET A 14 -29.57 6.88 2.54
N ALA A 15 -30.65 6.23 2.98
CA ALA A 15 -31.06 6.19 4.38
C ALA A 15 -30.34 5.11 5.20
N ALA A 16 -29.72 4.11 4.54
CA ALA A 16 -29.05 3.01 5.23
C ALA A 16 -27.77 3.47 5.92
N PRO A 17 -27.47 2.98 7.14
CA PRO A 17 -26.19 3.26 7.78
C PRO A 17 -25.02 2.74 6.95
N ARG A 18 -23.97 3.56 6.80
CA ARG A 18 -22.72 3.17 6.12
C ARG A 18 -21.56 3.18 7.13
N PRO A 19 -21.14 2.03 7.67
CA PRO A 19 -19.97 1.96 8.55
C PRO A 19 -18.72 2.50 7.86
N GLY A 20 -17.90 3.29 8.59
CA GLY A 20 -16.67 3.87 8.07
C GLY A 20 -16.86 5.03 7.09
N ALA A 21 -18.07 5.60 6.98
CA ALA A 21 -18.32 6.79 6.16
C ALA A 21 -17.43 7.98 6.56
N ASP A 22 -17.15 8.12 7.84
CA ASP A 22 -16.30 9.16 8.44
C ASP A 22 -14.84 9.10 7.96
N LYS A 23 -14.40 7.97 7.43
CA LYS A 23 -13.05 7.78 6.88
C LYS A 23 -12.91 8.25 5.44
N ILE A 24 -14.01 8.43 4.70
CA ILE A 24 -14.00 8.84 3.30
C ILE A 24 -14.24 10.35 3.24
N LEU A 25 -13.28 11.09 2.69
CA LEU A 25 -13.31 12.54 2.59
C LEU A 25 -13.92 13.01 1.26
N ALA A 26 -13.52 12.37 0.18
CA ALA A 26 -14.01 12.60 -1.16
C ALA A 26 -13.69 11.40 -2.06
N PHE A 27 -14.43 11.22 -3.13
CA PHE A 27 -14.10 10.24 -4.15
C PHE A 27 -14.53 10.70 -5.54
N TYR A 28 -13.82 10.22 -6.55
CA TYR A 28 -14.15 10.34 -7.97
C TYR A 28 -14.67 9.00 -8.48
N ASP A 29 -15.71 9.06 -9.30
CA ASP A 29 -16.26 7.91 -10.01
C ASP A 29 -16.31 8.23 -11.51
N ALA A 30 -15.58 7.47 -12.31
CA ALA A 30 -15.49 7.72 -13.76
C ALA A 30 -16.82 7.52 -14.51
N ARG A 31 -17.78 6.77 -13.96
CA ARG A 31 -19.10 6.55 -14.58
C ARG A 31 -19.92 7.84 -14.66
N VAL A 32 -19.71 8.74 -13.70
CA VAL A 32 -20.39 10.04 -13.62
C VAL A 32 -19.44 11.21 -13.88
N ASP A 33 -18.14 10.93 -14.08
CA ASP A 33 -17.07 11.91 -14.27
C ASP A 33 -17.12 13.06 -13.25
N ALA A 34 -17.30 12.70 -11.99
CA ALA A 34 -17.51 13.70 -10.94
C ALA A 34 -16.88 13.28 -9.61
N VAL A 35 -16.58 14.29 -8.77
CA VAL A 35 -16.16 14.12 -7.38
C VAL A 35 -17.36 14.28 -6.46
N CYS A 36 -17.50 13.35 -5.50
CA CYS A 36 -18.52 13.40 -4.46
C CYS A 36 -17.88 13.33 -3.07
N ARG A 37 -18.48 14.00 -2.08
CA ARG A 37 -18.06 13.97 -0.67
C ARG A 37 -18.97 13.12 0.22
N ASP A 38 -20.08 12.65 -0.32
CA ASP A 38 -21.00 11.78 0.42
C ASP A 38 -20.57 10.32 0.26
N ALA A 39 -19.96 9.77 1.29
CA ALA A 39 -19.48 8.40 1.29
C ALA A 39 -20.58 7.35 0.96
N ARG A 40 -21.87 7.67 1.19
CA ARG A 40 -22.99 6.78 0.85
C ARG A 40 -23.12 6.53 -0.64
N CYS A 41 -22.62 7.46 -1.46
CA CYS A 41 -22.59 7.36 -2.92
C CYS A 41 -21.39 6.59 -3.48
N LEU A 42 -20.42 6.16 -2.64
CA LEU A 42 -19.31 5.32 -3.09
C LEU A 42 -19.79 3.88 -3.26
N LEU A 43 -20.31 3.58 -4.44
CA LEU A 43 -20.94 2.31 -4.81
C LEU A 43 -20.23 1.69 -6.00
N LEU A 44 -20.10 0.37 -5.98
CA LEU A 44 -19.51 -0.39 -7.09
C LEU A 44 -20.59 -1.30 -7.72
N PRO A 45 -20.65 -1.44 -9.05
CA PRO A 45 -21.41 -2.50 -9.69
C PRO A 45 -20.91 -3.86 -9.20
N LEU A 46 -21.81 -4.75 -8.81
CA LEU A 46 -21.43 -6.08 -8.31
C LEU A 46 -20.83 -6.96 -9.40
N ASP A 47 -21.23 -6.73 -10.64
CA ASP A 47 -20.72 -7.41 -11.85
C ASP A 47 -19.42 -6.79 -12.40
N ASP A 48 -18.84 -5.79 -11.73
CA ASP A 48 -17.46 -5.38 -12.01
C ASP A 48 -16.50 -6.51 -11.60
N HIS A 49 -15.65 -6.95 -12.53
CA HIS A 49 -14.67 -8.01 -12.27
C HIS A 49 -13.70 -7.68 -11.14
N MET A 50 -13.51 -6.41 -10.82
CA MET A 50 -12.77 -5.99 -9.62
C MET A 50 -13.39 -6.58 -8.35
N CYS A 51 -14.74 -6.64 -8.26
CA CYS A 51 -15.44 -7.10 -7.07
C CYS A 51 -15.36 -8.61 -6.86
N HIS A 52 -15.53 -9.39 -7.94
CA HIS A 52 -15.71 -10.83 -7.81
C HIS A 52 -14.62 -11.68 -8.46
N ARG A 53 -13.66 -11.06 -9.17
CA ARG A 53 -12.49 -11.74 -9.74
C ARG A 53 -11.16 -11.17 -9.23
N GLY A 54 -11.19 -9.99 -8.60
CA GLY A 54 -9.97 -9.28 -8.24
C GLY A 54 -9.18 -8.82 -9.47
N ASP A 55 -9.84 -8.70 -10.65
CA ASP A 55 -9.21 -8.22 -11.87
C ASP A 55 -9.20 -6.69 -11.88
N ALA A 56 -8.27 -6.17 -11.10
CA ALA A 56 -8.06 -4.74 -10.94
C ALA A 56 -6.67 -4.44 -10.39
N LEU A 57 -6.23 -3.22 -10.62
CA LEU A 57 -5.04 -2.61 -10.06
C LEU A 57 -5.42 -1.56 -9.03
N PHE A 58 -4.55 -1.34 -8.05
CA PHE A 58 -4.74 -0.22 -7.16
C PHE A 58 -3.42 0.44 -6.76
N GLU A 59 -3.48 1.71 -6.41
CA GLU A 59 -2.40 2.45 -5.79
C GLU A 59 -2.81 3.02 -4.44
N SER A 60 -1.81 3.21 -3.58
CA SER A 60 -1.98 3.78 -2.24
C SER A 60 -0.96 4.88 -2.07
N LEU A 61 -1.40 6.10 -2.21
CA LEU A 61 -0.57 7.27 -2.06
C LEU A 61 -0.84 7.91 -0.70
N CYS A 62 0.17 8.50 -0.09
CA CYS A 62 -0.06 9.39 1.04
C CYS A 62 0.22 10.84 0.64
N TYR A 63 -0.41 11.76 1.34
CA TYR A 63 -0.12 13.18 1.21
C TYR A 63 0.03 13.83 2.59
N ARG A 64 0.94 14.79 2.66
CA ARG A 64 1.18 15.61 3.84
C ARG A 64 1.48 17.04 3.42
N GLU A 65 1.03 18.02 4.19
CA GLU A 65 1.23 19.43 3.92
C GLU A 65 0.84 19.84 2.49
N GLY A 66 -0.29 19.29 2.00
CA GLY A 66 -0.81 19.55 0.65
C GLY A 66 0.06 18.99 -0.49
N ARG A 67 0.90 17.98 -0.22
CA ARG A 67 1.78 17.36 -1.21
C ARG A 67 1.61 15.85 -1.25
N ILE A 68 1.40 15.30 -2.45
CA ILE A 68 1.34 13.84 -2.67
C ILE A 68 2.77 13.32 -2.84
N PHE A 69 3.13 12.32 -2.04
CA PHE A 69 4.44 11.66 -2.11
C PHE A 69 4.53 10.72 -3.31
N ALA A 70 5.63 10.83 -4.06
CA ALA A 70 6.02 9.91 -5.15
C ALA A 70 4.89 9.64 -6.17
N LEU A 71 4.11 10.68 -6.53
CA LEU A 71 2.97 10.54 -7.45
C LEU A 71 3.38 9.90 -8.78
N GLU A 72 4.49 10.33 -9.37
CA GLU A 72 4.95 9.84 -10.68
C GLU A 72 5.43 8.38 -10.60
N GLU A 73 6.09 7.98 -9.50
CA GLU A 73 6.49 6.60 -9.27
C GLU A 73 5.28 5.68 -9.07
N HIS A 74 4.24 6.16 -8.38
CA HIS A 74 2.97 5.44 -8.25
C HIS A 74 2.28 5.28 -9.61
N LEU A 75 2.23 6.34 -10.43
CA LEU A 75 1.66 6.28 -11.78
C LEU A 75 2.49 5.38 -12.70
N ALA A 76 3.83 5.40 -12.61
CA ALA A 76 4.69 4.50 -13.37
C ALA A 76 4.41 3.02 -13.02
N ARG A 77 4.32 2.69 -11.72
CA ARG A 77 3.99 1.33 -11.28
C ARG A 77 2.58 0.90 -11.72
N LEU A 78 1.60 1.81 -11.66
CA LEU A 78 0.25 1.54 -12.16
C LEU A 78 0.26 1.26 -13.67
N ARG A 79 1.06 2.01 -14.46
CA ARG A 79 1.25 1.77 -15.90
C ARG A 79 1.86 0.40 -16.18
N ASP A 80 2.85 -0.01 -15.40
CA ASP A 80 3.48 -1.33 -15.55
C ASP A 80 2.50 -2.46 -15.24
N GLY A 81 1.72 -2.34 -14.17
CA GLY A 81 0.63 -3.26 -13.87
C GLY A 81 -0.45 -3.27 -14.94
N SER A 82 -0.79 -2.11 -15.49
CA SER A 82 -1.75 -1.92 -16.58
C SER A 82 -1.32 -2.69 -17.84
N ARG A 83 -0.05 -2.61 -18.20
CA ARG A 83 0.52 -3.39 -19.32
C ARG A 83 0.47 -4.89 -19.03
N ALA A 84 0.84 -5.31 -17.81
CA ALA A 84 0.87 -6.72 -17.43
C ALA A 84 -0.53 -7.37 -17.46
N LEU A 85 -1.58 -6.64 -17.12
CA LEU A 85 -2.97 -7.11 -17.13
C LEU A 85 -3.73 -6.76 -18.42
N SER A 86 -3.12 -6.05 -19.37
CA SER A 86 -3.82 -5.47 -20.53
C SER A 86 -5.09 -4.71 -20.08
N LEU A 87 -4.95 -3.90 -19.03
CA LEU A 87 -6.03 -3.16 -18.38
C LEU A 87 -5.70 -1.67 -18.37
N LEU A 88 -6.25 -0.90 -19.31
CA LEU A 88 -6.08 0.54 -19.37
C LEU A 88 -7.14 1.27 -18.53
N PRO A 89 -6.80 2.39 -17.87
CA PRO A 89 -7.81 3.26 -17.28
C PRO A 89 -8.75 3.82 -18.36
N PRO A 90 -9.99 4.23 -18.01
CA PRO A 90 -10.97 4.78 -18.98
C PRO A 90 -10.68 6.24 -19.39
N CYS A 91 -9.47 6.73 -19.10
CA CYS A 91 -9.00 8.06 -19.44
C CYS A 91 -7.50 8.04 -19.74
N SER A 92 -6.95 9.13 -20.26
CA SER A 92 -5.50 9.27 -20.43
C SER A 92 -4.77 9.32 -19.08
N TRP A 93 -3.48 9.04 -19.08
CA TRP A 93 -2.66 9.09 -17.87
C TRP A 93 -2.54 10.50 -17.28
N ASP A 94 -2.57 11.52 -18.11
CA ASP A 94 -2.54 12.91 -17.68
C ASP A 94 -3.87 13.33 -17.03
N GLU A 95 -4.99 12.87 -17.57
CA GLU A 95 -6.29 13.02 -16.93
C GLU A 95 -6.37 12.27 -15.61
N LEU A 96 -5.90 11.02 -15.54
CA LEU A 96 -5.83 10.27 -14.29
C LEU A 96 -5.03 11.04 -13.23
N ARG A 97 -3.86 11.56 -13.62
CA ARG A 97 -3.03 12.41 -12.76
C ARG A 97 -3.81 13.64 -12.26
N ALA A 98 -4.47 14.34 -13.14
CA ALA A 98 -5.28 15.53 -12.81
C ALA A 98 -6.41 15.15 -11.82
N ARG A 99 -7.14 14.07 -12.08
CA ARG A 99 -8.22 13.59 -11.21
C ARG A 99 -7.72 13.21 -9.81
N ILE A 100 -6.51 12.64 -9.68
CA ILE A 100 -5.90 12.37 -8.37
C ILE A 100 -5.71 13.67 -7.58
N LEU A 101 -5.20 14.73 -8.23
CA LEU A 101 -5.03 16.04 -7.59
C LEU A 101 -6.38 16.68 -7.24
N ASP A 102 -7.38 16.56 -8.10
CA ASP A 102 -8.72 17.09 -7.84
C ASP A 102 -9.39 16.42 -6.63
N VAL A 103 -9.25 15.11 -6.51
CA VAL A 103 -9.75 14.35 -5.33
C VAL A 103 -8.98 14.72 -4.07
N ALA A 104 -7.67 14.95 -4.17
CA ALA A 104 -6.85 15.42 -3.05
C ALA A 104 -7.34 16.81 -2.57
N ARG A 105 -7.54 17.78 -3.49
CA ARG A 105 -8.11 19.10 -3.15
C ARG A 105 -9.50 18.99 -2.54
N ALA A 106 -10.36 18.13 -3.13
CA ALA A 106 -11.71 17.92 -2.66
C ALA A 106 -11.79 17.28 -1.27
N SER A 107 -10.71 16.61 -0.79
CA SER A 107 -10.64 16.06 0.56
C SER A 107 -10.79 17.15 1.65
N GLY A 108 -10.33 18.37 1.36
CA GLY A 108 -10.34 19.50 2.32
C GLY A 108 -9.39 19.33 3.50
N THR A 109 -8.38 18.45 3.37
CA THR A 109 -7.34 18.21 4.39
C THR A 109 -5.95 18.30 3.76
N ASP A 110 -4.96 18.65 4.56
CA ASP A 110 -3.56 18.74 4.14
C ASP A 110 -2.79 17.41 4.32
N HIS A 111 -3.41 16.40 4.92
CA HIS A 111 -2.84 15.07 5.11
C HIS A 111 -3.90 13.96 5.01
N GLY A 112 -3.48 12.81 4.53
CA GLY A 112 -4.34 11.64 4.35
C GLY A 112 -3.76 10.62 3.37
N ASP A 113 -4.61 9.69 2.96
CA ASP A 113 -4.28 8.69 1.94
C ASP A 113 -5.19 8.85 0.72
N ILE A 114 -4.68 8.50 -0.46
CA ILE A 114 -5.46 8.34 -1.69
C ILE A 114 -5.38 6.90 -2.14
N ARG A 115 -6.53 6.32 -2.50
CA ARG A 115 -6.66 5.07 -3.22
C ARG A 115 -7.04 5.34 -4.65
N VAL A 116 -6.28 4.82 -5.59
CA VAL A 116 -6.65 4.77 -7.01
C VAL A 116 -6.95 3.31 -7.33
N LEU A 117 -8.10 3.02 -7.90
CA LEU A 117 -8.50 1.69 -8.32
C LEU A 117 -8.87 1.73 -9.80
N VAL A 118 -8.22 0.90 -10.58
CA VAL A 118 -8.55 0.67 -12.00
C VAL A 118 -9.03 -0.77 -12.12
N GLY A 119 -10.32 -0.94 -12.36
CA GLY A 119 -10.96 -2.24 -12.51
C GLY A 119 -11.19 -2.62 -13.96
N ARG A 120 -11.40 -3.91 -14.22
CA ARG A 120 -11.81 -4.38 -15.55
C ARG A 120 -13.13 -3.76 -15.99
N GLY A 121 -13.99 -3.45 -15.03
CA GLY A 121 -15.31 -2.87 -15.22
C GLY A 121 -16.44 -3.89 -15.17
N PRO A 122 -17.68 -3.41 -15.19
CA PRO A 122 -18.86 -4.25 -15.23
C PRO A 122 -19.00 -4.93 -16.59
N GLY A 123 -19.51 -6.16 -16.61
CA GLY A 123 -19.69 -6.88 -17.88
C GLY A 123 -20.37 -8.22 -17.71
N GLY A 124 -20.13 -8.93 -16.65
CA GLY A 124 -20.71 -10.24 -16.43
C GLY A 124 -20.14 -10.95 -15.20
N PHE A 125 -20.54 -12.20 -15.02
CA PHE A 125 -20.08 -13.03 -13.89
C PHE A 125 -19.14 -14.17 -14.33
N GLY A 126 -18.71 -14.20 -15.59
CA GLY A 126 -17.71 -15.11 -16.10
C GLY A 126 -16.29 -14.77 -15.62
N VAL A 127 -15.27 -15.28 -16.32
CA VAL A 127 -13.86 -15.02 -16.03
C VAL A 127 -13.13 -14.34 -17.18
N SER A 128 -13.75 -14.26 -18.37
CA SER A 128 -13.12 -13.64 -19.52
C SER A 128 -13.07 -12.12 -19.37
N PRO A 129 -11.88 -11.49 -19.49
CA PRO A 129 -11.80 -10.03 -19.48
C PRO A 129 -12.58 -9.37 -20.63
N GLU A 130 -12.89 -10.12 -21.70
CA GLU A 130 -13.68 -9.65 -22.85
C GLU A 130 -15.16 -9.40 -22.52
N GLU A 131 -15.65 -9.93 -21.39
CA GLU A 131 -17.00 -9.65 -20.92
C GLU A 131 -17.17 -8.18 -20.48
N CYS A 132 -16.08 -7.49 -20.19
CA CYS A 132 -16.07 -6.12 -19.67
C CYS A 132 -15.69 -5.12 -20.79
N PRO A 133 -16.67 -4.46 -21.42
CA PRO A 133 -16.41 -3.59 -22.57
C PRO A 133 -15.70 -2.29 -22.21
N GLN A 134 -15.73 -1.89 -20.94
CA GLN A 134 -15.13 -0.64 -20.47
C GLN A 134 -14.58 -0.80 -19.06
N SER A 135 -13.34 -0.34 -18.86
CA SER A 135 -12.70 -0.33 -17.54
C SER A 135 -13.35 0.67 -16.59
N SER A 136 -13.24 0.41 -15.30
CA SER A 136 -13.70 1.30 -14.24
C SER A 136 -12.52 2.03 -13.58
N LEU A 137 -12.80 3.24 -13.06
CA LEU A 137 -11.82 4.03 -12.31
C LEU A 137 -12.52 4.69 -11.11
N TYR A 138 -11.93 4.45 -9.94
CA TYR A 138 -12.33 5.11 -8.69
C TYR A 138 -11.09 5.69 -8.02
N ILE A 139 -11.21 6.92 -7.51
CA ILE A 139 -10.15 7.57 -6.74
C ILE A 139 -10.79 8.02 -5.44
N VAL A 140 -10.23 7.62 -4.29
CA VAL A 140 -10.83 7.87 -2.98
C VAL A 140 -9.80 8.54 -2.07
N ALA A 141 -10.13 9.72 -1.55
CA ALA A 141 -9.38 10.37 -0.48
C ALA A 141 -9.87 9.88 0.88
N LEU A 142 -8.96 9.42 1.71
CA LEU A 142 -9.23 8.80 2.99
C LEU A 142 -8.61 9.60 4.13
N ARG A 143 -9.38 9.78 5.20
CA ARG A 143 -8.86 10.29 6.47
C ARG A 143 -7.84 9.29 7.03
N LYS A 144 -6.65 9.78 7.33
CA LYS A 144 -5.59 8.98 7.93
C LYS A 144 -4.90 9.79 9.02
N ALA A 145 -4.85 9.23 10.22
CA ALA A 145 -4.02 9.79 11.27
C ALA A 145 -2.53 9.59 10.94
N LEU A 146 -1.74 10.60 11.18
CA LEU A 146 -0.29 10.50 11.06
C LEU A 146 0.25 9.64 12.22
N PRO A 147 1.26 8.78 11.96
CA PRO A 147 1.92 8.05 13.04
C PRO A 147 2.57 9.01 14.05
N THR A 148 2.45 8.68 15.32
CA THR A 148 3.04 9.48 16.41
C THR A 148 4.52 9.13 16.65
N GLU A 149 5.29 9.99 17.32
CA GLU A 149 6.67 9.65 17.71
C GLU A 149 6.71 8.39 18.58
N ALA A 150 5.79 8.22 19.52
CA ALA A 150 5.69 7.02 20.35
C ALA A 150 5.51 5.72 19.52
N PHE A 151 4.83 5.78 18.37
CA PHE A 151 4.73 4.65 17.44
C PHE A 151 6.11 4.30 16.87
N TYR A 152 6.90 5.29 16.46
CA TYR A 152 8.24 5.05 15.90
C TYR A 152 9.26 4.63 16.99
N GLU A 153 9.16 5.16 18.19
CA GLU A 153 10.02 4.80 19.33
C GLU A 153 9.76 3.37 19.82
N LYS A 154 8.50 2.94 19.84
CA LYS A 154 8.12 1.58 20.21
C LYS A 154 8.60 0.57 19.17
N GLY A 155 8.52 0.93 17.89
CA GLY A 155 8.74 -0.01 16.79
C GLY A 155 7.66 -1.09 16.70
N LEU A 156 7.87 -2.04 15.79
CA LEU A 156 6.92 -3.10 15.47
C LEU A 156 7.47 -4.47 15.89
N THR A 157 6.56 -5.39 16.17
CA THR A 157 6.87 -6.81 16.38
C THR A 157 6.53 -7.58 15.10
N ALA A 158 7.43 -8.47 14.66
CA ALA A 158 7.27 -9.25 13.44
C ALA A 158 7.53 -10.74 13.64
N PHE A 159 7.00 -11.55 12.73
CA PHE A 159 7.20 -12.99 12.70
C PHE A 159 7.14 -13.52 11.27
N ALA A 160 7.68 -14.74 11.05
CA ALA A 160 7.56 -15.44 9.79
C ALA A 160 6.13 -15.95 9.59
N SER A 161 5.48 -15.52 8.53
CA SER A 161 4.14 -15.94 8.16
C SER A 161 4.11 -17.39 7.70
N ALA A 162 3.03 -18.11 8.00
CA ALA A 162 2.73 -19.39 7.37
C ALA A 162 2.25 -19.23 5.92
N ILE A 163 1.86 -18.03 5.52
CA ILE A 163 1.42 -17.73 4.15
C ILE A 163 2.64 -17.53 3.27
N PRO A 164 2.79 -18.29 2.17
CA PRO A 164 3.93 -18.14 1.27
C PRO A 164 3.88 -16.81 0.51
N PRO A 165 5.02 -16.33 -0.01
CA PRO A 165 5.04 -15.16 -0.89
C PRO A 165 4.23 -15.43 -2.17
N LYS A 166 3.74 -14.37 -2.79
CA LYS A 166 3.06 -14.46 -4.07
C LYS A 166 3.98 -15.07 -5.13
N GLN A 167 3.38 -15.73 -6.09
CA GLN A 167 4.12 -16.22 -7.26
C GLN A 167 4.76 -15.05 -8.01
N GLU A 168 5.94 -15.25 -8.59
CA GLU A 168 6.78 -14.21 -9.17
C GLU A 168 6.03 -13.31 -10.17
N TYR A 169 5.22 -13.90 -11.06
CA TYR A 169 4.46 -13.15 -12.06
C TYR A 169 3.35 -12.26 -11.47
N LEU A 170 2.86 -12.54 -10.25
CA LEU A 170 1.85 -11.73 -9.55
C LEU A 170 2.44 -10.78 -8.51
N ALA A 171 3.61 -11.09 -7.97
CA ALA A 171 4.18 -10.35 -6.84
C ALA A 171 4.45 -8.89 -7.20
N ARG A 172 4.85 -8.63 -8.44
CA ARG A 172 5.17 -7.28 -8.93
C ARG A 172 3.96 -6.46 -9.37
N ILE A 173 2.79 -7.09 -9.45
CA ILE A 173 1.53 -6.44 -9.85
C ILE A 173 0.77 -6.04 -8.59
N LYS A 174 0.48 -4.75 -8.45
CA LYS A 174 -0.34 -4.22 -7.35
C LYS A 174 -1.82 -4.41 -7.67
N SER A 175 -2.26 -5.66 -7.75
CA SER A 175 -3.64 -6.05 -8.04
C SER A 175 -4.50 -6.10 -6.76
N THR A 176 -5.81 -6.15 -6.93
CA THR A 176 -6.77 -6.32 -5.83
C THR A 176 -6.84 -7.76 -5.28
N ASN A 177 -6.05 -8.69 -5.82
CA ASN A 177 -5.92 -10.07 -5.30
C ASN A 177 -5.16 -10.11 -3.97
N TYR A 178 -5.78 -9.59 -2.91
CA TYR A 178 -5.17 -9.37 -1.61
C TYR A 178 -5.54 -10.42 -0.56
N LEU A 179 -6.17 -11.51 -0.93
CA LEU A 179 -6.56 -12.55 0.03
C LEU A 179 -5.36 -13.14 0.82
N PRO A 180 -4.19 -13.43 0.21
CA PRO A 180 -3.00 -13.80 0.97
C PRO A 180 -2.57 -12.73 1.99
N ASN A 181 -2.62 -11.46 1.61
CA ASN A 181 -2.30 -10.32 2.49
C ASN A 181 -3.31 -10.19 3.65
N VAL A 182 -4.60 -10.48 3.40
CA VAL A 182 -5.64 -10.54 4.44
C VAL A 182 -5.34 -11.67 5.44
N PHE A 183 -4.94 -12.85 4.97
CA PHE A 183 -4.54 -13.95 5.84
C PHE A 183 -3.31 -13.60 6.69
N MET A 184 -2.30 -12.96 6.11
CA MET A 184 -1.13 -12.48 6.86
C MET A 184 -1.53 -11.48 7.97
N ALA A 185 -2.43 -10.54 7.66
CA ALA A 185 -2.94 -9.57 8.64
C ALA A 185 -3.77 -10.27 9.75
N ALA A 186 -4.57 -11.26 9.39
CA ALA A 186 -5.33 -12.07 10.36
C ALA A 186 -4.40 -12.89 11.26
N GLU A 187 -3.34 -13.50 10.70
CA GLU A 187 -2.33 -14.24 11.45
C GLU A 187 -1.61 -13.32 12.46
N ALA A 188 -1.20 -12.11 12.04
CA ALA A 188 -0.58 -11.13 12.92
C ALA A 188 -1.49 -10.79 14.10
N ARG A 189 -2.77 -10.51 13.83
CA ARG A 189 -3.77 -10.22 14.87
C ARG A 189 -3.97 -11.40 15.83
N GLN A 190 -4.04 -12.64 15.32
CA GLN A 190 -4.21 -13.85 16.16
C GLN A 190 -3.02 -14.07 17.08
N ARG A 191 -1.80 -13.74 16.63
CA ARG A 191 -0.56 -13.84 17.42
C ARG A 191 -0.33 -12.65 18.35
N GLY A 192 -1.14 -11.59 18.28
CA GLY A 192 -0.92 -10.34 19.02
C GLY A 192 0.36 -9.62 18.60
N MET A 193 0.78 -9.79 17.34
CA MET A 193 1.96 -9.17 16.74
C MET A 193 1.54 -8.18 15.64
N ASP A 194 2.45 -7.28 15.27
CA ASP A 194 2.12 -6.19 14.35
C ASP A 194 2.26 -6.59 12.88
N VAL A 195 3.26 -7.42 12.54
CA VAL A 195 3.67 -7.67 11.15
C VAL A 195 3.96 -9.14 10.88
N ALA A 196 3.29 -9.72 9.92
CA ALA A 196 3.64 -11.00 9.30
C ALA A 196 4.56 -10.74 8.10
N VAL A 197 5.66 -11.49 7.99
CA VAL A 197 6.65 -11.36 6.91
C VAL A 197 6.79 -12.71 6.19
N THR A 198 6.80 -12.69 4.87
CA THR A 198 6.94 -13.92 4.07
C THR A 198 8.41 -14.34 3.90
N PHE A 199 8.61 -15.64 3.75
CA PHE A 199 9.86 -16.24 3.31
C PHE A 199 9.55 -17.19 2.15
N ASP A 200 10.44 -17.23 1.16
CA ASP A 200 10.33 -18.16 0.06
C ASP A 200 10.75 -19.59 0.47
N GLU A 201 10.67 -20.53 -0.47
CA GLU A 201 11.03 -21.95 -0.27
C GLU A 201 12.51 -22.16 0.06
N ASP A 202 13.38 -21.21 -0.27
CA ASP A 202 14.81 -21.22 0.05
C ASP A 202 15.12 -20.51 1.38
N GLY A 203 14.08 -20.03 2.07
CA GLY A 203 14.20 -19.30 3.34
C GLY A 203 14.63 -17.85 3.19
N HIS A 204 14.48 -17.25 2.02
CA HIS A 204 14.82 -15.86 1.78
C HIS A 204 13.65 -14.94 2.12
N LEU A 205 14.00 -13.81 2.73
CA LEU A 205 13.07 -12.75 3.12
C LEU A 205 12.32 -12.21 1.90
N GLY A 206 11.00 -12.16 1.99
CA GLY A 206 10.09 -11.53 1.04
C GLY A 206 9.61 -10.16 1.52
N GLU A 207 8.29 -10.00 1.58
CA GLU A 207 7.64 -8.75 1.99
C GLU A 207 6.61 -8.99 3.11
N ALA A 208 6.15 -7.93 3.74
CA ALA A 208 5.03 -7.98 4.67
C ALA A 208 3.69 -7.84 3.93
N ALA A 209 2.57 -7.97 4.64
CA ALA A 209 1.24 -7.92 4.05
C ALA A 209 0.98 -6.67 3.19
N ILE A 210 1.50 -5.50 3.59
CA ILE A 210 1.28 -4.20 2.91
C ILE A 210 2.55 -3.35 2.82
N ALA A 211 3.73 -3.94 3.06
CA ALA A 211 4.99 -3.20 3.21
C ALA A 211 6.18 -4.02 2.70
N ASN A 212 7.23 -3.34 2.25
CA ASN A 212 8.51 -3.97 2.03
C ASN A 212 9.30 -4.03 3.34
N VAL A 213 10.23 -4.97 3.40
CA VAL A 213 11.09 -5.20 4.57
C VAL A 213 12.54 -5.25 4.11
N GLY A 214 13.44 -4.73 4.93
CA GLY A 214 14.89 -4.83 4.74
C GLY A 214 15.59 -4.94 6.09
N ILE A 215 16.90 -5.16 6.07
CA ILE A 215 17.73 -5.20 7.28
C ILE A 215 18.93 -4.26 7.15
N VAL A 216 19.44 -3.81 8.28
CA VAL A 216 20.81 -3.29 8.37
C VAL A 216 21.66 -4.45 8.90
N ASP A 217 22.53 -4.97 8.07
CA ASP A 217 23.34 -6.14 8.43
C ASP A 217 24.45 -5.83 9.45
N ALA A 218 25.20 -6.84 9.85
CA ALA A 218 26.29 -6.70 10.82
C ALA A 218 27.39 -5.74 10.34
N GLU A 219 27.58 -5.60 9.04
CA GLU A 219 28.53 -4.67 8.42
C GLU A 219 28.00 -3.24 8.32
N GLY A 220 26.73 -3.01 8.64
CA GLY A 220 26.09 -1.68 8.58
C GLY A 220 25.61 -1.30 7.19
N ARG A 221 25.32 -2.27 6.32
CA ARG A 221 24.74 -2.05 4.98
C ARG A 221 23.22 -2.21 5.05
N LEU A 222 22.50 -1.35 4.34
CA LEU A 222 21.07 -1.56 4.10
C LEU A 222 20.91 -2.66 3.04
N CYS A 223 20.47 -3.84 3.48
CA CYS A 223 20.16 -4.95 2.60
C CYS A 223 18.67 -4.99 2.31
N CYS A 224 18.31 -4.94 1.03
CA CYS A 224 16.95 -5.09 0.53
C CYS A 224 16.80 -6.44 -0.16
N PRO A 225 15.68 -7.16 0.01
CA PRO A 225 15.41 -8.40 -0.72
C PRO A 225 15.45 -8.18 -2.24
N GLU A 226 15.90 -9.18 -2.99
CA GLU A 226 15.81 -9.17 -4.45
C GLU A 226 14.36 -9.09 -4.93
N GLY A 227 14.13 -8.27 -5.97
CA GLY A 227 12.79 -7.89 -6.43
C GLY A 227 11.98 -8.96 -7.18
N ARG A 228 12.31 -10.25 -7.04
CA ARG A 228 11.59 -11.32 -7.77
C ARG A 228 10.17 -11.52 -7.27
N ARG A 229 9.98 -11.64 -5.94
CA ARG A 229 8.69 -11.97 -5.31
C ARG A 229 8.22 -10.89 -4.35
N ILE A 230 8.64 -9.65 -4.58
CA ILE A 230 8.20 -8.49 -3.82
C ILE A 230 7.69 -7.39 -4.74
N LEU A 231 6.77 -6.61 -4.22
CA LEU A 231 6.30 -5.42 -4.92
C LEU A 231 7.42 -4.34 -4.91
N PRO A 232 7.70 -3.66 -6.04
CA PRO A 232 8.59 -2.51 -6.06
C PRO A 232 7.94 -1.33 -5.32
N GLY A 233 8.11 -1.29 -4.00
CA GLY A 233 7.50 -0.29 -3.11
C GLY A 233 8.14 1.07 -3.28
N THR A 234 7.33 2.12 -3.48
CA THR A 234 7.81 3.49 -3.73
C THR A 234 8.68 4.03 -2.59
N SER A 235 8.30 3.77 -1.32
CA SER A 235 9.09 4.21 -0.16
C SER A 235 10.42 3.48 -0.03
N MET A 236 10.47 2.16 -0.32
CA MET A 236 11.72 1.41 -0.32
C MET A 236 12.64 1.86 -1.48
N LEU A 237 12.07 2.11 -2.67
CA LEU A 237 12.83 2.64 -3.80
C LEU A 237 13.38 4.03 -3.52
N ALA A 238 12.62 4.91 -2.87
CA ALA A 238 13.09 6.21 -2.41
C ALA A 238 14.19 6.07 -1.36
N ALA A 239 14.01 5.19 -0.36
CA ALA A 239 15.03 4.92 0.65
C ALA A 239 16.35 4.43 0.03
N ARG A 240 16.29 3.55 -0.97
CA ARG A 240 17.48 3.06 -1.70
C ARG A 240 18.22 4.17 -2.47
N LYS A 241 17.52 5.21 -2.92
CA LYS A 241 18.15 6.38 -3.58
C LYS A 241 18.78 7.34 -2.57
N ILE A 242 18.19 7.48 -1.40
CA ILE A 242 18.62 8.42 -0.35
C ILE A 242 19.72 7.80 0.54
N ALA A 243 19.60 6.52 0.88
CA ALA A 243 20.49 5.83 1.82
C ALA A 243 21.97 5.85 1.43
N PRO A 244 22.39 5.75 0.14
CA PRO A 244 23.82 5.75 -0.23
C PRO A 244 24.61 6.96 0.26
N GLN A 245 23.95 8.07 0.59
CA GLN A 245 24.58 9.24 1.21
C GLN A 245 24.95 9.00 2.69
N ARG A 246 24.44 7.93 3.31
CA ARG A 246 24.55 7.64 4.75
C ARG A 246 25.15 6.28 5.05
N LEU A 247 24.79 5.24 4.24
CA LEU A 247 25.25 3.86 4.41
C LEU A 247 25.19 3.12 3.06
N PRO A 248 26.04 2.07 2.86
CA PRO A 248 25.96 1.25 1.65
C PRO A 248 24.60 0.54 1.51
N VAL A 249 24.13 0.44 0.27
CA VAL A 249 22.87 -0.26 -0.07
C VAL A 249 23.19 -1.47 -0.94
N VAL A 250 22.65 -2.63 -0.59
CA VAL A 250 22.84 -3.89 -1.30
C VAL A 250 21.47 -4.54 -1.56
N GLU A 251 21.22 -4.97 -2.79
CA GLU A 251 20.09 -5.82 -3.14
C GLU A 251 20.58 -7.26 -3.27
N ARG A 252 20.05 -8.13 -2.43
CA ARG A 252 20.46 -9.54 -2.38
C ARG A 252 19.41 -10.39 -1.66
N PRO A 253 19.45 -11.72 -1.83
CA PRO A 253 18.73 -12.62 -0.93
C PRO A 253 19.16 -12.39 0.52
N ILE A 254 18.20 -12.41 1.44
CA ILE A 254 18.42 -12.26 2.88
C ILE A 254 17.85 -13.50 3.53
N ARG A 255 18.70 -14.28 4.19
CA ARG A 255 18.26 -15.48 4.90
C ARG A 255 17.59 -15.13 6.23
N ARG A 256 16.64 -15.95 6.66
CA ARG A 256 15.92 -15.75 7.92
C ARG A 256 16.87 -15.63 9.13
N GLU A 257 17.94 -16.40 9.15
CA GLU A 257 18.93 -16.40 10.24
C GLU A 257 19.66 -15.06 10.36
N GLU A 258 19.86 -14.35 9.25
CA GLU A 258 20.55 -13.05 9.22
C GLU A 258 19.76 -11.97 9.99
N ILE A 259 18.43 -12.11 10.10
CA ILE A 259 17.60 -11.17 10.86
C ILE A 259 18.04 -11.14 12.33
N PHE A 260 18.44 -12.28 12.90
CA PHE A 260 18.84 -12.38 14.30
C PHE A 260 20.23 -11.80 14.60
N THR A 261 21.02 -11.56 13.57
CA THR A 261 22.35 -10.92 13.68
C THR A 261 22.36 -9.50 13.10
N ALA A 262 21.26 -9.07 12.52
CA ALA A 262 21.10 -7.74 11.98
C ALA A 262 21.18 -6.66 13.07
N ARG A 263 21.71 -5.49 12.73
CA ARG A 263 21.68 -4.32 13.61
C ARG A 263 20.29 -3.75 13.73
N GLU A 264 19.53 -3.71 12.60
CA GLU A 264 18.16 -3.23 12.54
C GLU A 264 17.36 -4.04 11.52
N MET A 265 16.06 -4.15 11.71
CA MET A 265 15.11 -4.61 10.72
C MET A 265 14.12 -3.48 10.44
N LEU A 266 13.86 -3.20 9.17
CA LEU A 266 13.17 -2.01 8.70
C LEU A 266 11.94 -2.38 7.89
N LEU A 267 10.86 -1.63 8.07
CA LEU A 267 9.63 -1.75 7.30
C LEU A 267 9.35 -0.45 6.56
N PHE A 268 8.99 -0.55 5.26
CA PHE A 268 8.75 0.59 4.38
C PHE A 268 7.32 0.62 3.87
N THR A 269 6.61 1.72 4.13
CA THR A 269 5.25 1.97 3.61
C THR A 269 5.12 3.41 3.13
N SER A 270 4.13 3.71 2.28
CA SER A 270 3.86 5.09 1.87
C SER A 270 3.37 5.96 3.05
N ALA A 271 2.62 5.40 3.99
CA ALA A 271 2.02 6.16 5.09
C ALA A 271 2.98 6.44 6.24
N SER A 272 3.80 5.46 6.65
CA SER A 272 4.74 5.58 7.78
C SER A 272 6.20 5.72 7.35
N LEU A 273 6.46 5.75 6.05
CA LEU A 273 7.78 5.90 5.42
C LEU A 273 8.74 4.76 5.80
N CYS A 274 9.46 4.90 6.90
CA CYS A 274 10.34 3.88 7.46
C CYS A 274 10.05 3.68 8.94
N VAL A 275 9.87 2.43 9.37
CA VAL A 275 9.63 2.05 10.78
C VAL A 275 10.58 0.92 11.16
N GLY A 276 11.19 1.00 12.34
CA GLY A 276 12.01 -0.08 12.88
C GLY A 276 11.15 -1.23 13.40
N ILE A 277 11.57 -2.46 13.12
CA ILE A 277 11.02 -3.66 13.73
C ILE A 277 11.90 -3.98 14.94
N SER A 278 11.30 -3.95 16.12
CA SER A 278 11.99 -4.12 17.40
C SER A 278 12.22 -5.59 17.75
N HIS A 279 11.27 -6.48 17.40
CA HIS A 279 11.35 -7.90 17.70
C HIS A 279 10.94 -8.74 16.48
N PHE A 280 11.66 -9.83 16.26
CA PHE A 280 11.31 -10.85 15.29
C PHE A 280 11.21 -12.22 15.97
N GLU A 281 10.09 -12.93 15.79
CA GLU A 281 9.81 -14.21 16.46
C GLU A 281 9.96 -14.13 17.99
N GLY A 282 9.53 -13.01 18.59
CA GLY A 282 9.66 -12.77 20.03
C GLY A 282 11.09 -12.45 20.51
N ARG A 283 12.10 -12.47 19.63
CA ARG A 283 13.49 -12.15 19.95
C ARG A 283 13.79 -10.69 19.60
N PRO A 284 14.52 -9.95 20.45
CA PRO A 284 14.91 -8.58 20.15
C PRO A 284 15.84 -8.51 18.93
N ILE A 285 15.64 -7.52 18.08
CA ILE A 285 16.54 -7.16 16.99
C ILE A 285 17.60 -6.19 17.51
N GLY A 286 18.81 -6.27 16.93
CA GLY A 286 19.96 -5.51 17.38
C GLY A 286 20.74 -6.21 18.49
N GLN A 287 21.77 -5.55 18.99
CA GLN A 287 22.68 -6.09 20.01
C GLN A 287 22.94 -5.06 21.12
N GLY A 288 23.37 -5.53 22.27
CA GLY A 288 23.71 -4.69 23.42
C GLY A 288 22.48 -4.11 24.14
N PRO A 289 22.66 -3.00 24.88
CA PRO A 289 21.61 -2.43 25.74
C PRO A 289 20.40 -1.88 25.00
N ASP A 290 20.54 -1.55 23.71
CA ASP A 290 19.46 -1.03 22.87
C ASP A 290 18.75 -2.13 22.03
N ALA A 291 19.10 -3.39 22.22
CA ALA A 291 18.41 -4.49 21.55
C ALA A 291 16.90 -4.47 21.87
N GLY A 292 16.08 -4.68 20.84
CA GLY A 292 14.64 -4.60 20.97
C GLY A 292 14.07 -3.17 20.86
N ARG A 293 14.85 -2.21 20.36
CA ARG A 293 14.41 -0.84 20.04
C ARG A 293 14.74 -0.48 18.60
N PRO A 294 13.92 0.36 17.94
CA PRO A 294 14.26 0.92 16.64
C PRO A 294 15.59 1.68 16.69
N GLY A 295 16.49 1.35 15.78
CA GLY A 295 17.83 1.90 15.75
C GLY A 295 17.93 3.28 15.05
N PRO A 296 19.15 3.82 14.97
CA PRO A 296 19.41 5.12 14.37
C PRO A 296 19.17 5.16 12.85
N VAL A 297 19.34 4.01 12.13
CA VAL A 297 19.13 3.96 10.69
C VAL A 297 17.64 4.08 10.36
N ALA A 298 16.75 3.39 11.11
CA ALA A 298 15.30 3.53 10.96
C ALA A 298 14.86 4.98 11.09
N ARG A 299 15.32 5.66 12.15
CA ARG A 299 15.01 7.09 12.41
C ARG A 299 15.56 7.99 11.32
N GLY A 300 16.83 7.83 10.98
CA GLY A 300 17.48 8.66 9.97
C GLY A 300 16.89 8.50 8.58
N LEU A 301 16.46 7.29 8.19
CA LEU A 301 15.78 7.06 6.92
C LEU A 301 14.35 7.61 6.93
N ARG A 302 13.60 7.47 8.04
CA ARG A 302 12.29 8.10 8.19
C ARG A 302 12.36 9.62 7.96
N ASP A 303 13.27 10.28 8.65
CA ASP A 303 13.42 11.73 8.59
C ASP A 303 13.85 12.19 7.19
N ALA A 304 14.81 11.49 6.58
CA ALA A 304 15.24 11.78 5.22
C ALA A 304 14.14 11.53 4.16
N LEU A 305 13.33 10.50 4.34
CA LEU A 305 12.16 10.24 3.48
C LEU A 305 11.09 11.31 3.64
N LEU A 306 10.84 11.78 4.87
CA LEU A 306 9.90 12.86 5.11
C LEU A 306 10.38 14.17 4.49
N GLU A 307 11.64 14.53 4.68
CA GLU A 307 12.25 15.69 4.04
C GLU A 307 12.16 15.61 2.51
N HIS A 308 12.51 14.45 1.94
CA HIS A 308 12.39 14.21 0.51
C HIS A 308 10.94 14.34 0.03
N MET A 309 9.98 13.78 0.76
CA MET A 309 8.55 13.90 0.45
C MET A 309 8.10 15.36 0.41
N LEU A 310 8.48 16.16 1.41
CA LEU A 310 8.10 17.57 1.49
C LEU A 310 8.80 18.41 0.40
N ALA A 311 10.04 18.08 0.05
CA ALA A 311 10.79 18.77 -0.98
C ALA A 311 10.31 18.45 -2.41
N THR A 312 9.99 17.18 -2.70
CA THR A 312 9.71 16.69 -4.06
C THR A 312 8.27 16.30 -4.32
N GLY A 313 7.45 16.24 -3.26
CA GLY A 313 6.04 15.85 -3.37
C GLY A 313 5.25 16.79 -4.28
N THR A 314 4.31 16.25 -5.04
CA THR A 314 3.47 16.99 -5.98
C THR A 314 2.43 17.81 -5.21
N PRO A 315 2.40 19.14 -5.31
CA PRO A 315 1.39 19.97 -4.65
C PRO A 315 0.01 19.82 -5.31
N PHE A 316 -1.08 20.03 -4.53
CA PHE A 316 -2.46 20.01 -5.01
C PHE A 316 -3.32 21.14 -4.45
#